data_71d370da4cceb11cd0629dedea14a540
#
_entry.id   71d370da4cceb11cd0629dedea14a540
#
_cell.length_a   1.000
_cell.length_b   1.000
_cell.length_c   1.000
_cell.angle_alpha   90.00
_cell.angle_beta   90.00
_cell.angle_gamma   90.00
#
_symmetry.space_group_name_H-M   'P 1'
#
loop_
_entity.id
_entity.type
_entity.pdbx_description
1 polymer ?
#
loop_
_entity_poly.entity_id
_entity_poly.type
_entity_poly.pdbx_seq_one_letter_code
_entity_poly.pdbx_strand_id
1 'polypeptide(L)'
;MAMVLSAIIGSLVLALSGCSDQSGKTEKTLRVGVITYSQDDPFINALTDELKAYLKTMESEERRIIVSIKSGNDDQQEQNEKVEEMIDAGCDVLCVNLVDRTAPYRIIRMARNENIPVIFFNREPVKE
;
A
#
# COMPACT_ATOMS: atom_id res chain seq x y z
N MET A 1 32.39 0.61 -75.77
CA MET A 1 32.46 1.48 -74.59
C MET A 1 31.14 2.20 -74.43
N ALA A 2 30.29 1.72 -73.59
CA ALA A 2 29.01 2.36 -73.31
C ALA A 2 28.82 2.36 -71.79
N MET A 3 28.89 3.55 -71.21
CA MET A 3 28.59 3.81 -69.81
C MET A 3 27.08 3.92 -69.67
N VAL A 4 26.48 3.00 -68.93
CA VAL A 4 25.06 3.07 -68.51
C VAL A 4 25.01 3.67 -67.13
N LEU A 5 24.48 4.89 -67.04
CA LEU A 5 24.26 5.63 -65.80
C LEU A 5 22.87 5.20 -65.27
N SER A 6 22.85 4.40 -64.22
CA SER A 6 21.61 3.96 -63.58
C SER A 6 21.28 4.93 -62.43
N ALA A 7 20.22 5.70 -62.62
CA ALA A 7 19.67 6.59 -61.61
C ALA A 7 18.82 5.80 -60.62
N ILE A 8 19.25 5.73 -59.38
CA ILE A 8 18.50 5.14 -58.25
C ILE A 8 17.65 6.25 -57.64
N ILE A 9 16.35 6.17 -57.89
CA ILE A 9 15.37 7.03 -57.22
C ILE A 9 15.10 6.42 -55.84
N GLY A 10 15.69 7.01 -54.83
CA GLY A 10 15.45 6.67 -53.42
C GLY A 10 14.10 7.21 -52.96
N SER A 11 13.12 6.32 -52.80
CA SER A 11 11.82 6.64 -52.19
C SER A 11 12.01 6.84 -50.67
N LEU A 12 11.94 8.10 -50.21
CA LEU A 12 11.97 8.47 -48.81
C LEU A 12 10.59 8.24 -48.19
N VAL A 13 10.40 7.09 -47.58
CA VAL A 13 9.22 6.81 -46.77
C VAL A 13 9.36 7.51 -45.44
N LEU A 14 8.68 8.66 -45.26
CA LEU A 14 8.49 9.26 -43.92
C LEU A 14 7.52 8.35 -43.14
N ALA A 15 8.07 7.54 -42.25
CA ALA A 15 7.32 6.90 -41.18
C ALA A 15 6.93 7.98 -40.17
N LEU A 16 5.71 8.47 -40.25
CA LEU A 16 5.05 9.22 -39.19
C LEU A 16 4.81 8.25 -38.01
N SER A 17 5.80 8.14 -37.11
CA SER A 17 5.62 7.50 -35.82
C SER A 17 4.65 8.37 -35.03
N GLY A 18 3.36 8.04 -35.13
CA GLY A 18 2.36 8.58 -34.22
C GLY A 18 2.73 8.17 -32.81
N CYS A 19 3.29 9.09 -32.01
CA CYS A 19 3.26 8.99 -30.57
C CYS A 19 1.80 9.01 -30.16
N SER A 20 1.20 7.84 -29.97
CA SER A 20 -0.01 7.72 -29.19
C SER A 20 0.37 8.07 -27.77
N ASP A 21 0.03 9.28 -27.38
CA ASP A 21 0.03 9.74 -26.00
C ASP A 21 -1.00 8.88 -25.24
N GLN A 22 -0.57 7.68 -24.82
CA GLN A 22 -1.28 6.93 -23.80
C GLN A 22 -1.03 7.71 -22.52
N SER A 23 -1.87 8.70 -22.26
CA SER A 23 -2.11 9.26 -20.95
C SER A 23 -2.69 8.14 -20.09
N GLY A 24 -1.82 7.21 -19.70
CA GLY A 24 -2.14 6.15 -18.75
C GLY A 24 -2.44 6.83 -17.43
N LYS A 25 -3.71 6.89 -17.04
CA LYS A 25 -4.09 7.26 -15.67
C LYS A 25 -3.29 6.37 -14.73
N THR A 26 -2.37 6.95 -13.97
CA THR A 26 -1.56 6.21 -13.01
C THR A 26 -2.47 5.84 -11.85
N GLU A 27 -2.88 4.58 -11.76
CA GLU A 27 -3.63 4.05 -10.64
C GLU A 27 -2.81 4.23 -9.36
N LYS A 28 -3.33 5.00 -8.41
CA LYS A 28 -2.69 5.20 -7.11
C LYS A 28 -3.11 4.10 -6.15
N THR A 29 -2.16 3.29 -5.70
CA THR A 29 -2.41 2.24 -4.70
C THR A 29 -2.20 2.80 -3.29
N LEU A 30 -3.22 2.66 -2.43
CA LEU A 30 -3.13 2.91 -0.99
C LEU A 30 -3.03 1.57 -0.25
N ARG A 31 -1.97 1.37 0.53
CA ARG A 31 -1.71 0.17 1.32
C ARG A 31 -2.01 0.43 2.79
N VAL A 32 -3.04 -0.22 3.31
CA VAL A 32 -3.49 -0.11 4.70
C VAL A 32 -3.03 -1.34 5.48
N GLY A 33 -2.15 -1.16 6.45
CA GLY A 33 -1.75 -2.20 7.39
C GLY A 33 -2.64 -2.15 8.63
N VAL A 34 -3.31 -3.27 8.96
CA VAL A 34 -4.12 -3.41 10.16
C VAL A 34 -3.48 -4.46 11.06
N ILE A 35 -3.16 -4.10 12.30
CA ILE A 35 -2.58 -5.02 13.27
C ILE A 35 -3.50 -5.10 14.49
N THR A 36 -4.06 -6.29 14.72
CA THR A 36 -4.94 -6.56 15.85
C THR A 36 -4.16 -7.10 17.06
N TYR A 37 -4.73 -6.99 18.27
CA TYR A 37 -4.11 -7.56 19.46
C TYR A 37 -4.22 -9.09 19.49
N SER A 38 -5.34 -9.66 18.98
CA SER A 38 -5.61 -11.09 18.96
C SER A 38 -6.38 -11.46 17.69
N GLN A 39 -6.15 -12.65 17.18
CA GLN A 39 -6.94 -13.24 16.09
C GLN A 39 -8.18 -13.98 16.59
N ASP A 40 -8.27 -14.23 17.89
CA ASP A 40 -9.33 -15.05 18.50
C ASP A 40 -10.50 -14.20 19.02
N ASP A 41 -10.45 -12.86 18.88
CA ASP A 41 -11.54 -11.97 19.27
C ASP A 41 -12.56 -11.81 18.13
N PRO A 42 -13.78 -12.38 18.27
CA PRO A 42 -14.80 -12.30 17.21
C PRO A 42 -15.26 -10.86 16.92
N PHE A 43 -15.25 -9.98 17.94
CA PHE A 43 -15.61 -8.58 17.75
C PHE A 43 -14.58 -7.84 16.89
N ILE A 44 -13.30 -8.04 17.16
CA ILE A 44 -12.23 -7.43 16.40
C ILE A 44 -12.18 -7.98 14.98
N ASN A 45 -12.41 -9.28 14.80
CA ASN A 45 -12.49 -9.89 13.48
C ASN A 45 -13.64 -9.29 12.65
N ALA A 46 -14.85 -9.18 13.24
CA ALA A 46 -15.99 -8.55 12.58
C ALA A 46 -15.69 -7.08 12.23
N LEU A 47 -15.06 -6.32 13.13
CA LEU A 47 -14.71 -4.91 12.90
C LEU A 47 -13.71 -4.75 11.75
N THR A 48 -12.69 -5.61 11.69
CA THR A 48 -11.68 -5.56 10.61
C THR A 48 -12.23 -6.02 9.27
N ASP A 49 -13.16 -6.99 9.26
CA ASP A 49 -13.85 -7.42 8.05
C ASP A 49 -14.73 -6.29 7.49
N GLU A 50 -15.49 -5.60 8.35
CA GLU A 50 -16.28 -4.42 7.96
C GLU A 50 -15.39 -3.26 7.47
N LEU A 51 -14.28 -2.99 8.15
CA LEU A 51 -13.30 -1.99 7.69
C LEU A 51 -12.80 -2.32 6.28
N LYS A 52 -12.42 -3.56 6.04
CA LYS A 52 -11.94 -4.03 4.73
C LYS A 52 -13.02 -3.89 3.65
N ALA A 53 -14.26 -4.30 3.97
CA ALA A 53 -15.40 -4.17 3.07
C ALA A 53 -15.69 -2.69 2.75
N TYR A 54 -15.69 -1.82 3.76
CA TYR A 54 -15.91 -0.39 3.58
C TYR A 54 -14.83 0.26 2.71
N LEU A 55 -13.55 0.00 2.99
CA LEU A 55 -12.44 0.53 2.21
C LEU A 55 -12.50 0.08 0.74
N LYS A 56 -12.99 -1.14 0.48
CA LYS A 56 -13.22 -1.63 -0.87
C LYS A 56 -14.23 -0.78 -1.65
N THR A 57 -15.26 -0.25 -0.98
CA THR A 57 -16.23 0.66 -1.62
C THR A 57 -15.64 2.01 -2.01
N MET A 58 -14.49 2.37 -1.46
CA MET A 58 -13.80 3.63 -1.74
C MET A 58 -12.82 3.53 -2.92
N GLU A 59 -12.67 2.36 -3.53
CA GLU A 59 -11.86 2.18 -4.74
C GLU A 59 -12.51 2.87 -5.95
N SER A 60 -11.69 3.26 -6.90
CA SER A 60 -12.10 3.86 -8.18
C SER A 60 -11.12 3.45 -9.27
N GLU A 61 -11.38 3.84 -10.52
CA GLU A 61 -10.45 3.63 -11.64
C GLU A 61 -9.06 4.28 -11.40
N GLU A 62 -8.99 5.29 -10.53
CA GLU A 62 -7.76 6.03 -10.24
C GLU A 62 -7.15 5.65 -8.89
N ARG A 63 -7.85 4.84 -8.08
CA ARG A 63 -7.42 4.48 -6.72
C ARG A 63 -7.76 3.05 -6.35
N ARG A 64 -6.73 2.27 -6.07
CA ARG A 64 -6.81 0.93 -5.51
C ARG A 64 -6.49 0.97 -4.03
N ILE A 65 -7.16 0.16 -3.21
CA ILE A 65 -6.90 0.04 -1.77
C ILE A 65 -6.59 -1.42 -1.43
N ILE A 66 -5.39 -1.65 -0.89
CA ILE A 66 -4.95 -2.96 -0.43
C ILE A 66 -4.95 -2.94 1.10
N VAL A 67 -5.76 -3.79 1.71
CA VAL A 67 -5.82 -3.96 3.17
C VAL A 67 -5.15 -5.27 3.56
N SER A 68 -4.11 -5.18 4.37
CA SER A 68 -3.41 -6.33 4.95
C SER A 68 -3.67 -6.37 6.45
N ILE A 69 -4.13 -7.52 6.96
CA ILE A 69 -4.45 -7.70 8.38
C ILE A 69 -3.50 -8.73 8.98
N LYS A 70 -2.89 -8.41 10.11
CA LYS A 70 -2.05 -9.31 10.91
C LYS A 70 -2.44 -9.23 12.38
N SER A 71 -2.10 -10.24 13.16
CA SER A 71 -2.35 -10.30 14.60
C SER A 71 -1.04 -10.27 15.40
N GLY A 72 -1.08 -9.64 16.56
CA GLY A 72 -0.04 -9.74 17.58
C GLY A 72 -0.18 -10.97 18.48
N ASN A 73 -1.25 -11.76 18.31
CA ASN A 73 -1.50 -13.00 19.06
C ASN A 73 -1.33 -12.85 20.58
N ASP A 74 -1.85 -11.76 21.13
CA ASP A 74 -1.76 -11.39 22.56
C ASP A 74 -0.33 -11.19 23.08
N ASP A 75 0.66 -11.05 22.18
CA ASP A 75 2.05 -10.79 22.50
C ASP A 75 2.50 -9.44 21.91
N GLN A 76 2.97 -8.53 22.77
CA GLN A 76 3.40 -7.18 22.32
C GLN A 76 4.68 -7.21 21.49
N GLN A 77 5.56 -8.18 21.70
CA GLN A 77 6.77 -8.29 20.89
C GLN A 77 6.40 -8.78 19.49
N GLU A 78 5.54 -9.81 19.40
CA GLU A 78 5.03 -10.29 18.12
C GLU A 78 4.28 -9.16 17.38
N GLN A 79 3.45 -8.39 18.09
CA GLN A 79 2.79 -7.22 17.49
C GLN A 79 3.78 -6.22 16.90
N ASN A 80 4.87 -5.92 17.61
CA ASN A 80 5.92 -5.03 17.10
C ASN A 80 6.58 -5.58 15.84
N GLU A 81 6.82 -6.89 15.77
CA GLU A 81 7.37 -7.56 14.58
C GLU A 81 6.41 -7.48 13.39
N LYS A 82 5.09 -7.66 13.64
CA LYS A 82 4.07 -7.51 12.59
C LYS A 82 3.96 -6.07 12.07
N VAL A 83 4.17 -5.09 12.93
CA VAL A 83 4.25 -3.68 12.50
C VAL A 83 5.47 -3.46 11.59
N GLU A 84 6.64 -3.97 11.97
CA GLU A 84 7.86 -3.89 11.16
C GLU A 84 7.67 -4.55 9.79
N GLU A 85 7.10 -5.76 9.75
CA GLU A 85 6.76 -6.45 8.49
C GLU A 85 5.81 -5.63 7.59
N MET A 86 4.83 -4.91 8.16
CA MET A 86 3.91 -4.05 7.39
C MET A 86 4.62 -2.82 6.82
N ILE A 87 5.52 -2.23 7.60
CA ILE A 87 6.35 -1.09 7.17
C ILE A 87 7.25 -1.53 6.01
N ASP A 88 7.94 -2.66 6.15
CA ASP A 88 8.83 -3.22 5.12
C ASP A 88 8.07 -3.58 3.83
N ALA A 89 6.81 -3.99 3.97
CA ALA A 89 5.91 -4.24 2.84
C ALA A 89 5.40 -2.95 2.16
N GLY A 90 5.78 -1.78 2.67
CA GLY A 90 5.46 -0.49 2.10
C GLY A 90 4.03 -0.05 2.34
N CYS A 91 3.51 -0.24 3.57
CA CYS A 91 2.20 0.32 3.92
C CYS A 91 2.26 1.85 3.98
N ASP A 92 1.16 2.50 3.61
CA ASP A 92 1.01 3.96 3.62
C ASP A 92 0.38 4.46 4.93
N VAL A 93 -0.30 3.58 5.66
CA VAL A 93 -0.94 3.86 6.94
C VAL A 93 -1.04 2.60 7.78
N LEU A 94 -0.87 2.73 9.09
CA LEU A 94 -1.04 1.67 10.08
C LEU A 94 -2.28 1.93 10.94
N CYS A 95 -3.15 0.92 11.06
CA CYS A 95 -4.25 0.88 12.01
C CYS A 95 -3.92 -0.18 13.06
N VAL A 96 -3.73 0.23 14.32
CA VAL A 96 -3.23 -0.65 15.38
C VAL A 96 -4.21 -0.75 16.55
N ASN A 97 -4.57 -1.97 16.87
CA ASN A 97 -5.31 -2.34 18.06
C ASN A 97 -4.31 -2.98 19.04
N LEU A 98 -3.88 -2.21 20.05
CA LEU A 98 -2.73 -2.56 20.89
C LEU A 98 -2.92 -3.83 21.73
N VAL A 99 -1.90 -4.67 21.81
CA VAL A 99 -1.79 -5.73 22.84
C VAL A 99 -1.57 -5.10 24.20
N ASP A 100 -0.52 -4.31 24.37
CA ASP A 100 -0.25 -3.56 25.59
C ASP A 100 -0.45 -2.06 25.36
N ARG A 101 -1.50 -1.52 25.98
CA ARG A 101 -1.87 -0.11 25.86
C ARG A 101 -0.85 0.82 26.54
N THR A 102 0.03 0.30 27.38
CA THR A 102 1.10 1.06 28.05
C THR A 102 2.41 1.08 27.27
N ALA A 103 2.55 0.25 26.22
CA ALA A 103 3.79 0.06 25.47
C ALA A 103 3.70 0.45 23.96
N PRO A 104 3.09 1.59 23.58
CA PRO A 104 2.94 1.97 22.17
C PRO A 104 4.21 2.53 21.54
N TYR A 105 5.22 2.86 22.34
CA TYR A 105 6.36 3.70 21.92
C TYR A 105 7.19 3.10 20.79
N ARG A 106 7.39 1.77 20.78
CA ARG A 106 8.15 1.11 19.72
C ARG A 106 7.43 1.25 18.37
N ILE A 107 6.12 1.01 18.36
CA ILE A 107 5.28 1.14 17.15
C ILE A 107 5.30 2.58 16.64
N ILE A 108 5.06 3.56 17.53
CA ILE A 108 5.07 4.98 17.18
C ILE A 108 6.42 5.39 16.60
N ARG A 109 7.52 4.94 17.18
CA ARG A 109 8.87 5.27 16.72
C ARG A 109 9.17 4.68 15.35
N MET A 110 8.86 3.39 15.12
CA MET A 110 9.06 2.73 13.83
C MET A 110 8.30 3.46 12.72
N ALA A 111 7.02 3.71 12.92
CA ALA A 111 6.17 4.39 11.95
C ALA A 111 6.64 5.84 11.69
N ARG A 112 7.06 6.57 12.74
CA ARG A 112 7.56 7.94 12.61
C ARG A 112 8.85 8.00 11.78
N ASN A 113 9.76 7.06 11.94
CA ASN A 113 11.01 7.01 11.19
C ASN A 113 10.77 6.88 9.67
N GLU A 114 9.68 6.21 9.29
CA GLU A 114 9.28 6.01 7.89
C GLU A 114 8.18 7.00 7.43
N ASN A 115 7.81 7.98 8.28
CA ASN A 115 6.74 8.94 8.01
C ASN A 115 5.37 8.30 7.74
N ILE A 116 5.09 7.16 8.37
CA ILE A 116 3.82 6.44 8.25
C ILE A 116 2.89 6.86 9.38
N PRO A 117 1.67 7.37 9.08
CA PRO A 117 0.68 7.70 10.10
C PRO A 117 0.17 6.43 10.80
N VAL A 118 -0.05 6.53 12.11
CA VAL A 118 -0.62 5.46 12.94
C VAL A 118 -1.96 5.90 13.49
N ILE A 119 -2.97 5.06 13.32
CA ILE A 119 -4.31 5.21 13.88
C ILE A 119 -4.49 4.10 14.90
N PHE A 120 -4.64 4.45 16.17
CA PHE A 120 -5.03 3.49 17.20
C PHE A 120 -6.55 3.36 17.25
N PHE A 121 -7.06 2.15 17.37
CA PHE A 121 -8.49 1.89 17.45
C PHE A 121 -8.83 0.86 18.53
N ASN A 122 -10.01 0.95 19.16
CA ASN A 122 -10.52 0.11 20.22
C ASN A 122 -9.60 0.04 21.47
N ARG A 123 -8.37 -0.43 21.30
CA ARG A 123 -7.33 -0.49 22.36
C ARG A 123 -6.26 0.57 22.07
N GLU A 124 -6.63 1.83 22.31
CA GLU A 124 -5.71 2.96 22.16
C GLU A 124 -4.72 3.07 23.34
N PRO A 125 -3.59 3.78 23.17
CA PRO A 125 -2.67 4.05 24.28
C PRO A 125 -3.36 4.66 25.49
N VAL A 126 -2.98 4.22 26.69
CA VAL A 126 -3.39 4.92 27.93
C VAL A 126 -2.63 6.24 28.03
N LYS A 127 -3.31 7.27 28.50
CA LYS A 127 -2.68 8.54 28.84
C LYS A 127 -2.03 8.40 30.22
N GLU A 128 -0.74 8.71 30.32
CA GLU A 128 -0.10 8.90 31.60
C GLU A 128 -0.59 10.17 32.29
#